data_daed1139b884dd9f112e3f8d13177b54
#
_entry.id   daed1139b884dd9f112e3f8d13177b54
#
_cell.length_a   1.000
_cell.length_b   1.000
_cell.length_c   1.000
_cell.angle_alpha   90.00
_cell.angle_beta   90.00
_cell.angle_gamma   90.00
#
_symmetry.space_group_name_H-M   'P 1'
#
loop_
_entity.id
_entity.type
_entity.pdbx_description
1 polymer ?
#
loop_
_entity_poly.entity_id
_entity_poly.type
_entity_poly.pdbx_seq_one_letter_code
_entity_poly.pdbx_strand_id
1 'polypeptide(L)'
;SGEEAEQARRWLATLRPDLQRQRITLVCICSGALLAAQAGLLDGYQCTTHHDVIERIRRQAPAAQVKENRIFVEDRGVYTSAGITTGIDLALHLVHRHCGSGRARDVARDMVVYFRRAGDDPQLSPWLRYRNHLHPAVHRAQDVMAAEPEADWSVPQVAEKAHVSSRHLARLFRNHVGISVREYHEQLRLAVAQQRLQQGYGLEKAALAAGFSSGRQ
;
A
#
# COMPACT_ATOMS: atom_id res chain seq x y z
N SER A 1 21.85 15.24 13.10
CA SER A 1 23.29 14.87 12.98
C SER A 1 23.42 13.35 13.14
N GLY A 2 24.57 12.77 12.72
CA GLY A 2 24.83 11.33 12.89
C GLY A 2 24.87 10.91 14.37
N GLU A 3 25.24 11.81 15.23
CA GLU A 3 25.34 11.57 16.68
C GLU A 3 23.96 11.43 17.35
N GLU A 4 22.99 12.24 16.98
CA GLU A 4 21.60 12.12 17.47
C GLU A 4 20.96 10.80 17.04
N ALA A 5 21.19 10.37 15.81
CA ALA A 5 20.68 9.09 15.30
C ALA A 5 21.31 7.92 16.06
N GLU A 6 22.61 7.99 16.38
CA GLU A 6 23.32 6.98 17.16
C GLU A 6 22.82 6.95 18.61
N GLN A 7 22.59 8.09 19.22
CA GLN A 7 22.01 8.18 20.56
C GLN A 7 20.60 7.58 20.60
N ALA A 8 19.75 7.93 19.63
CA ALA A 8 18.40 7.37 19.49
C ALA A 8 18.43 5.85 19.32
N ARG A 9 19.35 5.33 18.50
CA ARG A 9 19.53 3.90 18.28
C ARG A 9 19.92 3.18 19.58
N ARG A 10 20.86 3.71 20.33
CA ARG A 10 21.30 3.14 21.64
C ARG A 10 20.15 3.11 22.63
N TRP A 11 19.39 4.20 22.72
CA TRP A 11 18.23 4.27 23.60
C TRP A 11 17.17 3.25 23.19
N LEU A 12 16.82 3.15 21.90
CA LEU A 12 15.87 2.16 21.40
C LEU A 12 16.29 0.74 21.74
N ALA A 13 17.57 0.39 21.62
CA ALA A 13 18.08 -0.94 21.93
C ALA A 13 17.79 -1.35 23.40
N THR A 14 17.73 -0.39 24.33
CA THR A 14 17.38 -0.67 25.75
C THR A 14 15.94 -1.15 25.93
N LEU A 15 15.06 -0.88 24.97
CA LEU A 15 13.64 -1.25 25.02
C LEU A 15 13.38 -2.71 24.62
N ARG A 16 14.39 -3.41 24.08
CA ARG A 16 14.24 -4.79 23.58
C ARG A 16 13.64 -5.76 24.59
N PRO A 17 14.06 -5.79 25.87
CA PRO A 17 13.49 -6.70 26.85
C PRO A 17 12.00 -6.46 27.13
N ASP A 18 11.59 -5.19 27.16
CA ASP A 18 10.18 -4.83 27.41
C ASP A 18 9.30 -5.11 26.19
N LEU A 19 9.84 -4.93 24.98
CA LEU A 19 9.17 -5.31 23.75
C LEU A 19 8.96 -6.83 23.68
N GLN A 20 10.00 -7.63 23.96
CA GLN A 20 9.90 -9.10 23.98
C GLN A 20 8.91 -9.64 25.02
N ARG A 21 8.80 -8.95 26.18
CA ARG A 21 7.81 -9.25 27.22
C ARG A 21 6.42 -8.66 26.96
N GLN A 22 6.24 -7.99 25.80
CA GLN A 22 4.99 -7.31 25.42
C GLN A 22 4.50 -6.25 26.45
N ARG A 23 5.44 -5.63 27.16
CA ARG A 23 5.15 -4.54 28.12
C ARG A 23 4.96 -3.20 27.42
N ILE A 24 5.56 -3.06 26.23
CA ILE A 24 5.45 -1.88 25.37
C ILE A 24 5.00 -2.30 23.98
N THR A 25 4.42 -1.36 23.28
CA THR A 25 4.07 -1.45 21.85
C THR A 25 5.02 -0.56 21.06
N LEU A 26 5.64 -1.12 20.03
CA LEU A 26 6.50 -0.38 19.11
C LEU A 26 5.74 -0.04 17.83
N VAL A 27 5.63 1.23 17.52
CA VAL A 27 5.00 1.71 16.28
C VAL A 27 6.04 2.44 15.44
N CYS A 28 6.33 1.94 14.25
CA CYS A 28 7.29 2.51 13.31
C CYS A 28 6.59 2.97 12.04
N ILE A 29 6.78 4.23 11.66
CA ILE A 29 6.20 4.80 10.45
C ILE A 29 7.32 5.10 9.47
N CYS A 30 7.17 4.62 8.22
CA CYS A 30 8.10 4.87 7.11
C CYS A 30 9.55 4.46 7.48
N SER A 31 10.51 5.38 7.34
CA SER A 31 11.92 5.16 7.71
C SER A 31 12.16 4.91 9.20
N GLY A 32 11.18 5.13 10.07
CA GLY A 32 11.26 4.77 11.48
C GLY A 32 11.52 3.27 11.70
N ALA A 33 11.04 2.41 10.81
CA ALA A 33 11.35 0.98 10.82
C ALA A 33 12.85 0.69 10.62
N LEU A 34 13.57 1.52 9.85
CA LEU A 34 15.02 1.38 9.67
C LEU A 34 15.78 1.65 10.96
N LEU A 35 15.37 2.67 11.71
CA LEU A 35 15.99 2.98 13.01
C LEU A 35 15.75 1.86 14.01
N ALA A 36 14.54 1.31 14.07
CA ALA A 36 14.20 0.15 14.88
C ALA A 36 14.99 -1.11 14.47
N ALA A 37 15.17 -1.33 13.17
CA ALA A 37 16.00 -2.42 12.64
C ALA A 37 17.45 -2.28 13.08
N GLN A 38 18.03 -1.08 12.98
CA GLN A 38 19.39 -0.79 13.44
C GLN A 38 19.59 -0.98 14.96
N ALA A 39 18.53 -0.82 15.73
CA ALA A 39 18.52 -1.07 17.18
C ALA A 39 18.25 -2.54 17.54
N GLY A 40 18.08 -3.44 16.56
CA GLY A 40 17.79 -4.86 16.75
C GLY A 40 16.37 -5.16 17.27
N LEU A 41 15.45 -4.18 17.17
CA LEU A 41 14.08 -4.33 17.66
C LEU A 41 13.17 -5.10 16.69
N LEU A 42 13.57 -5.28 15.44
CA LEU A 42 12.82 -6.00 14.43
C LEU A 42 13.28 -7.46 14.22
N ASP A 43 14.30 -7.92 14.96
CA ASP A 43 14.83 -9.27 14.84
C ASP A 43 13.77 -10.33 15.18
N GLY A 44 13.43 -11.19 14.21
CA GLY A 44 12.42 -12.24 14.35
C GLY A 44 10.97 -11.74 14.27
N TYR A 45 10.74 -10.45 14.00
CA TYR A 45 9.41 -9.89 13.79
C TYR A 45 9.08 -9.72 12.30
N GLN A 46 7.80 -9.88 11.96
CA GLN A 46 7.28 -9.45 10.67
C GLN A 46 7.19 -7.92 10.66
N CYS A 47 7.62 -7.30 9.57
CA CYS A 47 7.61 -5.84 9.46
C CYS A 47 7.48 -5.40 7.99
N THR A 48 7.13 -4.14 7.80
CA THR A 48 7.19 -3.48 6.50
C THR A 48 7.80 -2.08 6.66
N THR A 49 8.11 -1.45 5.55
CA THR A 49 8.57 -0.06 5.47
C THR A 49 8.28 0.48 4.07
N HIS A 50 8.68 1.71 3.79
CA HIS A 50 8.62 2.30 2.45
C HIS A 50 9.41 1.43 1.45
N HIS A 51 8.86 1.23 0.25
CA HIS A 51 9.45 0.34 -0.76
C HIS A 51 10.93 0.67 -1.06
N ASP A 52 11.32 1.96 -1.04
CA ASP A 52 12.71 2.38 -1.26
C ASP A 52 13.68 1.99 -0.12
N VAL A 53 13.15 1.63 1.05
CA VAL A 53 13.94 1.36 2.26
C VAL A 53 14.04 -0.15 2.57
N ILE A 54 13.22 -0.99 1.92
CA ILE A 54 13.15 -2.44 2.16
C ILE A 54 14.52 -3.09 2.11
N GLU A 55 15.29 -2.86 1.05
CA GLU A 55 16.61 -3.47 0.88
C GLU A 55 17.62 -3.02 1.94
N ARG A 56 17.44 -1.83 2.50
CA ARG A 56 18.28 -1.36 3.61
C ARG A 56 17.97 -2.11 4.91
N ILE A 57 16.67 -2.36 5.21
CA ILE A 57 16.29 -3.17 6.38
C ILE A 57 16.81 -4.60 6.23
N ARG A 58 16.66 -5.25 5.09
CA ARG A 58 17.16 -6.60 4.83
C ARG A 58 18.66 -6.75 5.12
N ARG A 59 19.43 -5.73 4.72
CA ARG A 59 20.89 -5.73 4.97
C ARG A 59 21.27 -5.48 6.41
N GLN A 60 20.51 -4.63 7.12
CA GLN A 60 20.84 -4.19 8.48
C GLN A 60 20.21 -5.05 9.58
N ALA A 61 19.10 -5.71 9.30
CA ALA A 61 18.41 -6.61 10.20
C ALA A 61 18.01 -7.90 9.44
N PRO A 62 18.98 -8.77 9.10
CA PRO A 62 18.71 -9.99 8.30
C PRO A 62 17.77 -10.98 9.00
N ALA A 63 17.63 -10.89 10.33
CA ALA A 63 16.68 -11.68 11.10
C ALA A 63 15.24 -11.13 11.06
N ALA A 64 15.00 -9.94 10.55
CA ALA A 64 13.66 -9.37 10.37
C ALA A 64 12.94 -10.01 9.17
N GLN A 65 11.65 -10.30 9.33
CA GLN A 65 10.82 -10.89 8.27
C GLN A 65 10.10 -9.78 7.48
N VAL A 66 10.80 -9.17 6.54
CA VAL A 66 10.26 -8.04 5.77
C VAL A 66 9.17 -8.49 4.81
N LYS A 67 7.96 -7.96 5.00
CA LYS A 67 6.80 -8.12 4.10
C LYS A 67 6.78 -6.96 3.12
N GLU A 68 7.03 -7.28 1.87
CA GLU A 68 6.98 -6.30 0.78
C GLU A 68 5.55 -5.89 0.44
N ASN A 69 5.43 -4.70 -0.11
CA ASN A 69 4.19 -4.21 -0.71
C ASN A 69 2.98 -4.30 0.24
N ARG A 70 3.17 -3.95 1.52
CA ARG A 70 2.14 -3.89 2.55
C ARG A 70 1.99 -2.46 3.07
N ILE A 71 0.76 -2.03 3.28
CA ILE A 71 0.44 -0.73 3.87
C ILE A 71 0.99 -0.65 5.29
N PHE A 72 0.65 -1.65 6.12
CA PHE A 72 1.25 -1.85 7.44
C PHE A 72 1.28 -3.35 7.79
N VAL A 73 2.11 -3.68 8.76
CA VAL A 73 2.24 -5.03 9.33
C VAL A 73 2.17 -4.93 10.84
N GLU A 74 1.47 -5.88 11.45
CA GLU A 74 1.36 -6.07 12.89
C GLU A 74 1.93 -7.44 13.27
N ASP A 75 2.84 -7.48 14.23
CA ASP A 75 3.36 -8.74 14.78
C ASP A 75 3.76 -8.58 16.25
N ARG A 76 3.05 -9.25 17.15
CA ARG A 76 3.39 -9.39 18.59
C ARG A 76 3.73 -8.05 19.29
N GLY A 77 2.96 -6.99 19.04
CA GLY A 77 3.19 -5.67 19.63
C GLY A 77 4.16 -4.77 18.86
N VAL A 78 4.67 -5.24 17.72
CA VAL A 78 5.41 -4.43 16.74
C VAL A 78 4.48 -4.09 15.59
N TYR A 79 4.36 -2.80 15.31
CA TYR A 79 3.55 -2.25 14.21
C TYR A 79 4.44 -1.42 13.30
N THR A 80 4.43 -1.70 12.03
CA THR A 80 5.24 -0.97 11.04
C THR A 80 4.40 -0.57 9.85
N SER A 81 4.56 0.65 9.33
CA SER A 81 3.85 1.13 8.16
C SER A 81 4.77 1.65 7.08
N ALA A 82 4.27 1.62 5.83
CA ALA A 82 5.03 1.95 4.63
C ALA A 82 5.39 3.43 4.51
N GLY A 83 4.48 4.33 4.85
CA GLY A 83 4.70 5.77 4.67
C GLY A 83 3.83 6.62 5.58
N ILE A 84 3.83 7.93 5.36
CA ILE A 84 3.12 8.90 6.20
C ILE A 84 1.60 8.65 6.17
N THR A 85 1.02 8.56 4.98
CA THR A 85 -0.43 8.33 4.85
C THR A 85 -0.84 6.92 5.31
N THR A 86 0.02 5.92 5.13
CA THR A 86 -0.19 4.57 5.65
C THR A 86 -0.01 4.52 7.18
N GLY A 87 0.71 5.47 7.76
CA GLY A 87 0.76 5.70 9.19
C GLY A 87 -0.58 6.15 9.77
N ILE A 88 -1.36 6.93 9.00
CA ILE A 88 -2.75 7.28 9.36
C ILE A 88 -3.63 6.04 9.37
N ASP A 89 -3.53 5.16 8.35
CA ASP A 89 -4.28 3.90 8.32
C ASP A 89 -3.93 3.01 9.52
N LEU A 90 -2.64 2.90 9.85
CA LEU A 90 -2.17 2.17 11.03
C LEU A 90 -2.70 2.79 12.33
N ALA A 91 -2.68 4.11 12.47
CA ALA A 91 -3.21 4.79 13.66
C ALA A 91 -4.72 4.54 13.82
N LEU A 92 -5.49 4.62 12.73
CA LEU A 92 -6.92 4.29 12.74
C LEU A 92 -7.18 2.81 13.02
N HIS A 93 -6.28 1.90 12.60
CA HIS A 93 -6.33 0.49 12.97
C HIS A 93 -6.13 0.31 14.48
N LEU A 94 -5.15 0.99 15.08
CA LEU A 94 -4.94 0.96 16.52
C LEU A 94 -6.12 1.53 17.32
N VAL A 95 -6.70 2.65 16.85
CA VAL A 95 -7.94 3.20 17.45
C VAL A 95 -9.09 2.19 17.35
N HIS A 96 -9.26 1.54 16.19
CA HIS A 96 -10.26 0.49 16.03
C HIS A 96 -10.06 -0.65 17.02
N ARG A 97 -8.83 -1.11 17.16
CA ARG A 97 -8.48 -2.25 18.02
C ARG A 97 -8.69 -1.96 19.51
N HIS A 98 -8.33 -0.77 19.97
CA HIS A 98 -8.39 -0.41 21.39
C HIS A 98 -9.69 0.28 21.82
N CYS A 99 -10.37 0.97 20.89
CA CYS A 99 -11.53 1.82 21.19
C CYS A 99 -12.80 1.42 20.39
N GLY A 100 -12.69 0.39 19.53
CA GLY A 100 -13.79 -0.11 18.71
C GLY A 100 -14.03 0.67 17.41
N SER A 101 -14.85 0.06 16.52
CA SER A 101 -15.12 0.55 15.18
C SER A 101 -15.83 1.92 15.13
N GLY A 102 -16.71 2.20 16.10
CA GLY A 102 -17.40 3.48 16.19
C GLY A 102 -16.44 4.64 16.36
N ARG A 103 -15.55 4.54 17.36
CA ARG A 103 -14.55 5.58 17.62
C ARG A 103 -13.60 5.78 16.44
N ALA A 104 -13.15 4.69 15.81
CA ALA A 104 -12.27 4.78 14.65
C ALA A 104 -12.95 5.49 13.45
N ARG A 105 -14.27 5.29 13.25
CA ARG A 105 -15.03 6.03 12.23
C ARG A 105 -15.15 7.52 12.55
N ASP A 106 -15.42 7.85 13.81
CA ASP A 106 -15.53 9.24 14.24
C ASP A 106 -14.21 9.97 14.03
N VAL A 107 -13.09 9.40 14.47
CA VAL A 107 -11.75 9.96 14.24
C VAL A 107 -11.44 10.10 12.74
N ALA A 108 -11.73 9.09 11.93
CA ALA A 108 -11.51 9.16 10.49
C ALA A 108 -12.32 10.29 9.83
N ARG A 109 -13.57 10.48 10.26
CA ARG A 109 -14.43 11.59 9.81
C ARG A 109 -13.88 12.96 10.20
N ASP A 110 -13.46 13.12 11.46
CA ASP A 110 -12.90 14.36 11.96
C ASP A 110 -11.57 14.72 11.27
N MET A 111 -10.79 13.70 10.90
CA MET A 111 -9.56 13.87 10.10
C MET A 111 -9.80 14.00 8.59
N VAL A 112 -11.07 13.95 8.14
CA VAL A 112 -11.44 13.97 6.71
C VAL A 112 -10.76 12.86 5.91
N VAL A 113 -10.56 11.68 6.52
CA VAL A 113 -10.02 10.50 5.85
C VAL A 113 -11.14 9.84 5.05
N TYR A 114 -11.13 10.05 3.74
CA TYR A 114 -12.18 9.58 2.83
C TYR A 114 -12.18 8.06 2.63
N PHE A 115 -11.00 7.43 2.62
CA PHE A 115 -10.84 6.01 2.39
C PHE A 115 -9.81 5.41 3.36
N ARG A 116 -10.14 4.27 3.97
CA ARG A 116 -9.27 3.50 4.86
C ARG A 116 -8.74 2.28 4.12
N ARG A 117 -7.45 2.03 4.25
CA ARG A 117 -6.77 0.87 3.66
C ARG A 117 -6.49 -0.18 4.73
N ALA A 118 -6.53 -1.46 4.35
CA ALA A 118 -6.13 -2.56 5.20
C ALA A 118 -4.61 -2.77 5.18
N GLY A 119 -4.06 -3.44 6.19
CA GLY A 119 -2.61 -3.65 6.30
C GLY A 119 -2.03 -4.46 5.14
N ASP A 120 -2.80 -5.38 4.58
CA ASP A 120 -2.44 -6.23 3.46
C ASP A 120 -2.67 -5.60 2.08
N ASP A 121 -3.24 -4.39 2.03
CA ASP A 121 -3.33 -3.65 0.79
C ASP A 121 -1.93 -3.32 0.25
N PRO A 122 -1.75 -3.30 -1.08
CA PRO A 122 -0.45 -3.04 -1.68
C PRO A 122 -0.04 -1.56 -1.58
N GLN A 123 1.22 -1.28 -1.25
CA GLN A 123 1.80 0.07 -1.29
C GLN A 123 1.78 0.66 -2.70
N LEU A 124 2.15 -0.16 -3.68
CA LEU A 124 2.27 0.19 -5.08
C LEU A 124 1.11 -0.42 -5.88
N SER A 125 -0.12 -0.09 -5.49
CA SER A 125 -1.26 -0.42 -6.33
C SER A 125 -1.29 0.45 -7.59
N PRO A 126 -1.82 -0.03 -8.72
CA PRO A 126 -2.00 0.78 -9.92
C PRO A 126 -2.77 2.08 -9.66
N TRP A 127 -3.71 2.05 -8.70
CA TRP A 127 -4.47 3.22 -8.27
C TRP A 127 -3.58 4.32 -7.68
N LEU A 128 -2.56 3.99 -6.88
CA LEU A 128 -1.61 4.96 -6.32
C LEU A 128 -0.51 5.34 -7.30
N ARG A 129 0.07 4.35 -7.98
CA ARG A 129 1.22 4.53 -8.85
C ARG A 129 0.95 5.49 -10.02
N TYR A 130 -0.27 5.47 -10.55
CA TYR A 130 -0.60 6.17 -11.79
C TYR A 130 -1.56 7.35 -11.59
N ARG A 131 -1.92 7.72 -10.34
CA ARG A 131 -2.83 8.85 -10.06
C ARG A 131 -2.14 10.13 -9.56
N ASN A 132 -0.82 10.19 -9.63
CA ASN A 132 -0.07 11.36 -9.17
C ASN A 132 0.01 12.46 -10.25
N HIS A 133 -1.15 12.93 -10.70
CA HIS A 133 -1.34 14.03 -11.65
C HIS A 133 -2.69 14.71 -11.39
N LEU A 134 -2.88 15.92 -11.95
CA LEU A 134 -4.10 16.71 -11.75
C LEU A 134 -4.96 16.85 -13.01
N HIS A 135 -4.72 16.06 -14.06
CA HIS A 135 -5.43 16.19 -15.34
C HIS A 135 -6.86 15.61 -15.27
N PRO A 136 -7.94 16.45 -15.40
CA PRO A 136 -9.31 15.99 -15.14
C PRO A 136 -9.80 14.88 -16.07
N ALA A 137 -9.47 14.93 -17.37
CA ALA A 137 -9.90 13.89 -18.31
C ALA A 137 -9.18 12.55 -18.05
N VAL A 138 -7.91 12.58 -17.60
CA VAL A 138 -7.19 11.36 -17.21
C VAL A 138 -7.80 10.77 -15.93
N HIS A 139 -8.13 11.60 -14.94
CA HIS A 139 -8.83 11.14 -13.74
C HIS A 139 -10.16 10.47 -14.07
N ARG A 140 -11.02 11.11 -14.90
CA ARG A 140 -12.29 10.49 -15.32
C ARG A 140 -12.09 9.14 -16.01
N ALA A 141 -11.13 9.04 -16.92
CA ALA A 141 -10.81 7.77 -17.58
C ALA A 141 -10.33 6.68 -16.58
N GLN A 142 -9.49 7.08 -15.62
CA GLN A 142 -9.04 6.18 -14.55
C GLN A 142 -10.17 5.75 -13.63
N ASP A 143 -11.08 6.67 -13.26
CA ASP A 143 -12.24 6.37 -12.40
C ASP A 143 -13.17 5.34 -13.07
N VAL A 144 -13.45 5.49 -14.36
CA VAL A 144 -14.27 4.54 -15.13
C VAL A 144 -13.66 3.14 -15.11
N MET A 145 -12.37 3.02 -15.43
CA MET A 145 -11.68 1.73 -15.45
C MET A 145 -11.49 1.13 -14.05
N ALA A 146 -11.31 1.98 -13.03
CA ALA A 146 -11.15 1.54 -11.65
C ALA A 146 -12.46 1.08 -11.00
N ALA A 147 -13.60 1.62 -11.43
CA ALA A 147 -14.92 1.21 -10.94
C ALA A 147 -15.29 -0.22 -11.39
N GLU A 148 -14.91 -0.59 -12.60
CA GLU A 148 -15.20 -1.91 -13.21
C GLU A 148 -13.94 -2.42 -13.91
N PRO A 149 -12.89 -2.80 -13.18
CA PRO A 149 -11.62 -3.21 -13.77
C PRO A 149 -11.72 -4.51 -14.60
N GLU A 150 -12.66 -5.39 -14.25
CA GLU A 150 -12.94 -6.65 -14.96
C GLU A 150 -13.66 -6.46 -16.32
N ALA A 151 -14.28 -5.29 -16.53
CA ALA A 151 -15.01 -5.02 -17.78
C ALA A 151 -14.06 -4.90 -18.97
N ASP A 152 -14.52 -5.26 -20.16
CA ASP A 152 -13.73 -5.19 -21.40
C ASP A 152 -13.77 -3.77 -21.99
N TRP A 153 -13.08 -2.84 -21.34
CA TRP A 153 -12.99 -1.45 -21.75
C TRP A 153 -12.17 -1.27 -23.02
N SER A 154 -12.83 -0.88 -24.11
CA SER A 154 -12.11 -0.37 -25.29
C SER A 154 -11.68 1.09 -25.10
N VAL A 155 -10.57 1.49 -25.76
CA VAL A 155 -10.08 2.89 -25.69
C VAL A 155 -11.14 3.91 -26.13
N PRO A 156 -11.95 3.66 -27.20
CA PRO A 156 -13.05 4.56 -27.55
C PRO A 156 -14.11 4.75 -26.45
N GLN A 157 -14.54 3.68 -25.79
CA GLN A 157 -15.52 3.76 -24.70
C GLN A 157 -14.98 4.56 -23.51
N VAL A 158 -13.73 4.32 -23.10
CA VAL A 158 -13.10 5.09 -22.02
C VAL A 158 -12.95 6.56 -22.41
N ALA A 159 -12.59 6.86 -23.67
CA ALA A 159 -12.44 8.22 -24.16
C ALA A 159 -13.79 8.98 -24.19
N GLU A 160 -14.87 8.32 -24.60
CA GLU A 160 -16.23 8.84 -24.54
C GLU A 160 -16.63 9.22 -23.10
N LYS A 161 -16.42 8.32 -22.16
CA LYS A 161 -16.68 8.55 -20.72
C LYS A 161 -15.80 9.66 -20.13
N ALA A 162 -14.60 9.83 -20.65
CA ALA A 162 -13.70 10.91 -20.25
C ALA A 162 -13.97 12.25 -20.99
N HIS A 163 -14.94 12.27 -21.92
CA HIS A 163 -15.32 13.42 -22.77
C HIS A 163 -14.15 13.96 -23.59
N VAL A 164 -13.40 13.06 -24.24
CA VAL A 164 -12.29 13.40 -25.15
C VAL A 164 -12.24 12.38 -26.31
N SER A 165 -11.54 12.72 -27.39
CA SER A 165 -11.26 11.74 -28.46
C SER A 165 -10.26 10.67 -28.02
N SER A 166 -10.34 9.46 -28.63
CA SER A 166 -9.42 8.36 -28.36
C SER A 166 -7.94 8.77 -28.58
N ARG A 167 -7.65 9.53 -29.63
CA ARG A 167 -6.31 10.05 -29.93
C ARG A 167 -5.82 11.01 -28.86
N HIS A 168 -6.71 11.88 -28.38
CA HIS A 168 -6.37 12.82 -27.31
C HIS A 168 -6.13 12.09 -25.98
N LEU A 169 -7.00 11.12 -25.61
CA LEU A 169 -6.84 10.31 -24.42
C LEU A 169 -5.49 9.55 -24.42
N ALA A 170 -5.14 8.91 -25.54
CA ALA A 170 -3.89 8.18 -25.67
C ALA A 170 -2.66 9.09 -25.44
N ARG A 171 -2.68 10.33 -25.98
CA ARG A 171 -1.64 11.32 -25.75
C ARG A 171 -1.58 11.78 -24.29
N LEU A 172 -2.72 12.02 -23.67
CA LEU A 172 -2.81 12.43 -22.27
C LEU A 172 -2.27 11.34 -21.33
N PHE A 173 -2.62 10.08 -21.56
CA PHE A 173 -2.09 8.96 -20.77
C PHE A 173 -0.57 8.86 -20.90
N ARG A 174 0.00 8.94 -22.10
CA ARG A 174 1.46 8.96 -22.28
C ARG A 174 2.14 10.07 -21.52
N ASN A 175 1.56 11.27 -21.54
CA ASN A 175 2.17 12.47 -20.95
C ASN A 175 2.03 12.51 -19.42
N HIS A 176 0.89 12.05 -18.86
CA HIS A 176 0.58 12.22 -17.44
C HIS A 176 0.71 10.93 -16.63
N VAL A 177 0.56 9.77 -17.26
CA VAL A 177 0.59 8.45 -16.62
C VAL A 177 1.86 7.67 -16.96
N GLY A 178 2.46 7.96 -18.12
CA GLY A 178 3.69 7.32 -18.61
C GLY A 178 3.47 5.98 -19.32
N ILE A 179 2.24 5.43 -19.28
CA ILE A 179 1.85 4.18 -19.96
C ILE A 179 0.62 4.41 -20.83
N SER A 180 0.24 3.43 -21.65
CA SER A 180 -0.98 3.51 -22.44
C SER A 180 -2.24 3.25 -21.61
N VAL A 181 -3.41 3.65 -22.13
CA VAL A 181 -4.72 3.36 -21.53
C VAL A 181 -4.93 1.86 -21.36
N ARG A 182 -4.50 1.07 -22.34
CA ARG A 182 -4.65 -0.40 -22.34
C ARG A 182 -3.73 -1.04 -21.28
N GLU A 183 -2.47 -0.63 -21.20
CA GLU A 183 -1.52 -1.10 -20.17
C GLU A 183 -2.01 -0.73 -18.76
N TYR A 184 -2.56 0.48 -18.57
CA TYR A 184 -3.13 0.88 -17.28
C TYR A 184 -4.30 -0.03 -16.89
N HIS A 185 -5.24 -0.30 -17.79
CA HIS A 185 -6.37 -1.19 -17.56
C HIS A 185 -5.92 -2.62 -17.23
N GLU A 186 -4.93 -3.14 -17.96
CA GLU A 186 -4.32 -4.45 -17.68
C GLU A 186 -3.71 -4.52 -16.26
N GLN A 187 -3.02 -3.45 -15.83
CA GLN A 187 -2.48 -3.37 -14.46
C GLN A 187 -3.57 -3.40 -13.39
N LEU A 188 -4.73 -2.76 -13.62
CA LEU A 188 -5.88 -2.85 -12.72
C LEU A 188 -6.40 -4.28 -12.63
N ARG A 189 -6.59 -4.95 -13.77
CA ARG A 189 -7.05 -6.35 -13.83
C ARG A 189 -6.08 -7.30 -13.13
N LEU A 190 -4.77 -7.14 -13.35
CA LEU A 190 -3.75 -7.91 -12.65
C LEU A 190 -3.81 -7.71 -11.13
N ALA A 191 -4.02 -6.48 -10.67
CA ALA A 191 -4.15 -6.21 -9.23
C ALA A 191 -5.40 -6.90 -8.62
N VAL A 192 -6.53 -6.91 -9.34
CA VAL A 192 -7.73 -7.66 -8.93
C VAL A 192 -7.45 -9.17 -8.88
N ALA A 193 -6.79 -9.74 -9.90
CA ALA A 193 -6.43 -11.15 -9.91
C ALA A 193 -5.52 -11.52 -8.72
N GLN A 194 -4.49 -10.70 -8.45
CA GLN A 194 -3.60 -10.90 -7.30
C GLN A 194 -4.35 -10.85 -5.97
N GLN A 195 -5.27 -9.91 -5.80
CA GLN A 195 -6.10 -9.82 -4.61
C GLN A 195 -6.97 -11.08 -4.42
N ARG A 196 -7.57 -11.61 -5.49
CA ARG A 196 -8.36 -12.84 -5.45
C ARG A 196 -7.51 -14.07 -5.08
N LEU A 197 -6.28 -14.16 -5.62
CA LEU A 197 -5.34 -15.21 -5.25
C LEU A 197 -4.98 -15.15 -3.74
N GLN A 198 -4.76 -13.96 -3.19
CA GLN A 198 -4.50 -13.77 -1.75
C GLN A 198 -5.71 -14.17 -0.88
N GLN A 199 -6.92 -14.05 -1.40
CA GLN A 199 -8.16 -14.52 -0.75
C GLN A 199 -8.37 -16.04 -0.86
N GLY A 200 -7.43 -16.79 -1.47
CA GLY A 200 -7.49 -18.25 -1.61
C GLY A 200 -8.21 -18.74 -2.86
N TYR A 201 -8.53 -17.88 -3.81
CA TYR A 201 -9.09 -18.31 -5.10
C TYR A 201 -8.01 -19.05 -5.91
N GLY A 202 -8.41 -20.11 -6.63
CA GLY A 202 -7.52 -20.76 -7.61
C GLY A 202 -7.24 -19.81 -8.79
N LEU A 203 -6.09 -20.02 -9.47
CA LEU A 203 -5.58 -19.16 -10.55
C LEU A 203 -6.63 -18.88 -11.64
N GLU A 204 -7.32 -19.92 -12.12
CA GLU A 204 -8.33 -19.80 -13.17
C GLU A 204 -9.51 -18.91 -12.74
N LYS A 205 -10.03 -19.15 -11.51
CA LYS A 205 -11.12 -18.33 -10.95
C LYS A 205 -10.69 -16.89 -10.70
N ALA A 206 -9.47 -16.66 -10.24
CA ALA A 206 -8.93 -15.32 -10.01
C ALA A 206 -8.77 -14.55 -11.33
N ALA A 207 -8.28 -15.21 -12.38
CA ALA A 207 -8.14 -14.62 -13.70
C ALA A 207 -9.50 -14.25 -14.31
N LEU A 208 -10.46 -15.16 -14.28
CA LEU A 208 -11.83 -14.91 -14.78
C LEU A 208 -12.50 -13.76 -14.00
N ALA A 209 -12.36 -13.72 -12.67
CA ALA A 209 -12.92 -12.65 -11.85
C ALA A 209 -12.26 -11.28 -12.11
N ALA A 210 -11.06 -11.25 -12.67
CA ALA A 210 -10.38 -10.05 -13.13
C ALA A 210 -10.61 -9.71 -14.61
N GLY A 211 -11.50 -10.45 -15.28
CA GLY A 211 -11.87 -10.22 -16.69
C GLY A 211 -10.89 -10.81 -17.70
N PHE A 212 -9.93 -11.65 -17.31
CA PHE A 212 -9.10 -12.41 -18.27
C PHE A 212 -9.88 -13.60 -18.82
N SER A 213 -9.59 -14.01 -20.05
CA SER A 213 -10.25 -15.16 -20.67
C SER A 213 -9.75 -16.51 -20.17
N SER A 214 -8.56 -16.55 -19.57
CA SER A 214 -7.96 -17.74 -18.94
C SER A 214 -6.85 -17.37 -17.97
N GLY A 215 -6.45 -18.31 -17.11
CA GLY A 215 -5.31 -18.16 -16.19
C GLY A 215 -3.93 -18.15 -16.87
N ARG A 216 -3.88 -18.31 -18.20
CA ARG A 216 -2.63 -18.30 -18.99
C ARG A 216 -2.32 -16.95 -19.66
N GLN A 217 -3.23 -15.99 -19.60
CA GLN A 217 -3.00 -14.62 -20.03
C GLN A 217 -2.33 -13.82 -18.91
#